data_88b62c094d1604b13fa81d5555863161
#
_entry.id   88b62c094d1604b13fa81d5555863161
#
_cell.length_a   1.000
_cell.length_b   1.000
_cell.length_c   1.000
_cell.angle_alpha   90.00
_cell.angle_beta   90.00
_cell.angle_gamma   90.00
#
_symmetry.space_group_name_H-M   'P 1'
#
loop_
_entity.id
_entity.type
_entity.pdbx_description
1 polymer ?
#
loop_
_entity_poly.entity_id
_entity_poly.type
_entity_poly.pdbx_seq_one_letter_code
_entity_poly.pdbx_strand_id
1 'polypeptide(L)'
;MRKIIILFCLVSEFCGSQKKIEAPTKRAKAILPFLIVFLFIIISAFTPRTRGNEKIIAPLSTVGDSIKKYKIINPNKALEFCFEVFNRNTGAISLPVVNAQFDLGDILFSKGLKLEALEYYNIANINYYLIPIKKRKAHAPWMLVNIGNVYYSMKDFDKATAMYEEAIIRFRTLPNKRRDPGLSTCNDNLALIESSNGNFENAIEYAEKSLEIRLKSGSKGDIIYSYALLIGLHLQQDNIDLSFEYMHKSIEAYESDISTIDLSPTKQNDLNLNLGYLFMEFYDHYHTKQNYIKSIESLDKAALYLSYFPLELIALLNVKADVLIKQKEYNKAKDILILNDALLLKNDYPIERLAYFNLLSSIYEAQNDFVNASDIKDSILLINSATSMNNDVELLNGIETKNLLFNKEIELIENENKFRTLNYIYIAGFLIVILILTAIWSQYRLYKEKSISAERQQKILNNDLGIKKLELTAISTFIAQRNDHLKNLKHKIKKFIIEDEVILDETNSSKFIRKVNRNIDSVINSDSNYKNFENQFVQVYPNFHKALLSLHPSLSPSDLRLCSYIKMNQSSNEIAQLTGVSIRTVESQRYRLRKKIDIEKDDNLNGYLIRI
;
A
#
# COMPACT_ATOMS: atom_id res chain seq x y z
N MET A 1 -7.17 13.36 43.00
CA MET A 1 -7.25 13.51 44.45
C MET A 1 -7.78 14.89 44.91
N ARG A 2 -7.21 16.06 44.56
CA ARG A 2 -7.73 17.37 45.02
C ARG A 2 -9.20 17.64 44.67
N LYS A 3 -9.69 17.27 43.48
CA LYS A 3 -11.12 17.45 43.12
C LYS A 3 -12.09 16.53 43.87
N ILE A 4 -11.62 15.36 44.31
CA ILE A 4 -12.41 14.40 45.11
C ILE A 4 -12.55 14.89 46.54
N ILE A 5 -11.50 15.51 47.08
CA ILE A 5 -11.52 16.12 48.42
C ILE A 5 -12.50 17.31 48.47
N ILE A 6 -12.53 18.13 47.40
CA ILE A 6 -13.48 19.27 47.30
C ILE A 6 -14.92 18.78 47.23
N LEU A 7 -15.20 17.69 46.48
CA LEU A 7 -16.53 17.11 46.42
C LEU A 7 -16.93 16.48 47.74
N PHE A 8 -15.99 15.91 48.50
CA PHE A 8 -16.23 15.34 49.83
C PHE A 8 -16.54 16.43 50.87
N CYS A 9 -15.91 17.59 50.77
CA CYS A 9 -16.22 18.76 51.60
C CYS A 9 -17.62 19.31 51.25
N LEU A 10 -17.99 19.41 49.98
CA LEU A 10 -19.31 19.86 49.53
C LEU A 10 -20.46 18.93 49.99
N VAL A 11 -20.22 17.61 49.95
CA VAL A 11 -21.22 16.61 50.45
C VAL A 11 -21.32 16.63 51.95
N SER A 12 -20.24 16.89 52.69
CA SER A 12 -20.26 16.99 54.14
C SER A 12 -20.95 18.29 54.61
N GLU A 13 -20.79 19.41 53.90
CA GLU A 13 -21.54 20.65 54.15
C GLU A 13 -23.01 20.53 53.85
N PHE A 14 -23.41 19.80 52.77
CA PHE A 14 -24.79 19.54 52.43
C PHE A 14 -25.50 18.63 53.43
N CYS A 15 -24.79 17.66 54.03
CA CYS A 15 -25.30 16.84 55.13
C CYS A 15 -25.41 17.59 56.47
N GLY A 16 -24.61 18.66 56.67
CA GLY A 16 -24.60 19.45 57.88
C GLY A 16 -25.68 20.52 57.97
N SER A 17 -26.31 20.92 56.85
CA SER A 17 -27.27 22.03 56.77
C SER A 17 -28.75 21.63 56.95
N GLN A 18 -29.06 20.35 57.00
CA GLN A 18 -30.45 19.85 57.24
C GLN A 18 -30.68 19.49 58.71
N LYS A 19 -30.88 20.51 59.55
CA LYS A 19 -31.53 20.35 60.87
C LYS A 19 -33.02 20.14 60.67
N LYS A 20 -33.50 18.92 60.89
CA LYS A 20 -34.83 18.34 61.09
C LYS A 20 -35.21 17.28 60.06
N ILE A 21 -34.57 16.13 60.11
CA ILE A 21 -35.18 14.89 59.71
C ILE A 21 -34.76 13.81 60.69
N GLU A 22 -35.73 12.99 61.15
CA GLU A 22 -35.59 11.98 62.20
C GLU A 22 -34.37 11.06 62.04
N ALA A 23 -33.79 10.63 63.16
CA ALA A 23 -32.54 9.88 63.28
C ALA A 23 -32.50 8.68 62.31
N PRO A 24 -31.47 8.56 61.44
CA PRO A 24 -31.35 7.39 60.58
C PRO A 24 -31.25 6.13 61.42
N THR A 25 -32.07 5.14 61.11
CA THR A 25 -32.12 3.84 61.79
C THR A 25 -30.70 3.25 61.88
N LYS A 26 -30.39 2.53 62.96
CA LYS A 26 -29.06 1.91 63.23
C LYS A 26 -28.52 1.12 62.01
N ARG A 27 -29.38 0.66 61.09
CA ARG A 27 -29.03 0.00 59.84
C ARG A 27 -28.37 0.93 58.81
N ALA A 28 -28.78 2.18 58.69
CA ALA A 28 -28.17 3.16 57.76
C ALA A 28 -26.75 3.56 58.18
N LYS A 29 -26.50 3.66 59.48
CA LYS A 29 -25.12 3.94 60.03
C LYS A 29 -24.16 2.77 59.85
N ALA A 30 -24.66 1.52 59.79
CA ALA A 30 -23.83 0.35 59.53
C ALA A 30 -23.51 0.13 58.05
N ILE A 31 -24.40 0.59 57.13
CA ILE A 31 -24.22 0.42 55.69
C ILE A 31 -23.26 1.44 55.07
N LEU A 32 -23.13 2.65 55.62
CA LEU A 32 -22.29 3.72 55.13
C LEU A 32 -20.78 3.35 55.09
N PRO A 33 -20.18 2.77 56.16
CA PRO A 33 -18.78 2.31 56.06
C PRO A 33 -18.60 1.14 55.10
N PHE A 34 -19.57 0.24 54.97
CA PHE A 34 -19.52 -0.83 53.96
C PHE A 34 -19.60 -0.29 52.55
N LEU A 35 -20.41 0.74 52.29
CA LEU A 35 -20.46 1.42 51.00
C LEU A 35 -19.18 2.17 50.69
N ILE A 36 -18.53 2.79 51.65
CA ILE A 36 -17.24 3.47 51.48
C ILE A 36 -16.12 2.45 51.19
N VAL A 37 -16.06 1.33 51.91
CA VAL A 37 -15.14 0.23 51.65
C VAL A 37 -15.42 -0.43 50.30
N PHE A 38 -16.67 -0.63 49.94
CA PHE A 38 -17.06 -1.16 48.65
C PHE A 38 -16.73 -0.18 47.49
N LEU A 39 -16.91 1.12 47.73
CA LEU A 39 -16.47 2.17 46.80
C LEU A 39 -14.95 2.18 46.64
N PHE A 40 -14.19 1.98 47.71
CA PHE A 40 -12.74 1.89 47.69
C PHE A 40 -12.27 0.61 46.98
N ILE A 41 -12.96 -0.52 47.16
CA ILE A 41 -12.69 -1.78 46.46
C ILE A 41 -13.03 -1.62 44.98
N ILE A 42 -14.16 -0.98 44.61
CA ILE A 42 -14.50 -0.69 43.22
C ILE A 42 -13.46 0.26 42.61
N ILE A 43 -13.10 1.35 43.26
CA ILE A 43 -12.06 2.28 42.76
C ILE A 43 -10.71 1.57 42.65
N SER A 44 -10.33 0.70 43.58
CA SER A 44 -9.09 -0.06 43.51
C SER A 44 -9.14 -1.24 42.53
N ALA A 45 -10.32 -1.81 42.22
CA ALA A 45 -10.50 -2.85 41.23
C ALA A 45 -10.55 -2.27 39.79
N PHE A 46 -10.99 -1.00 39.66
CA PHE A 46 -11.12 -0.28 38.38
C PHE A 46 -10.02 0.76 38.14
N THR A 47 -9.12 1.01 39.11
CA THR A 47 -7.84 1.60 38.74
C THR A 47 -7.15 0.56 37.85
N PRO A 48 -6.77 0.91 36.61
CA PRO A 48 -6.05 -0.02 35.79
C PRO A 48 -4.79 -0.42 36.58
N ARG A 49 -4.83 -1.59 37.22
CA ARG A 49 -3.62 -2.27 37.65
C ARG A 49 -2.86 -2.52 36.36
N THR A 50 -1.88 -1.72 36.08
CA THR A 50 -0.73 -2.05 35.26
C THR A 50 0.02 -3.23 35.91
N ARG A 51 -0.68 -4.37 36.08
CA ARG A 51 -0.14 -5.70 36.35
C ARG A 51 -0.41 -6.57 35.13
N GLY A 52 0.03 -6.13 33.99
CA GLY A 52 0.54 -6.98 32.94
C GLY A 52 2.03 -6.94 33.14
N ASN A 53 2.69 -8.09 33.04
CA ASN A 53 4.12 -8.27 33.01
C ASN A 53 4.80 -6.98 32.57
N GLU A 54 5.72 -6.43 33.40
CA GLU A 54 6.70 -5.46 32.96
C GLU A 54 7.57 -6.13 31.89
N LYS A 55 7.02 -6.34 30.70
CA LYS A 55 7.82 -6.23 29.49
C LYS A 55 8.39 -4.83 29.59
N ILE A 56 9.69 -4.73 29.75
CA ILE A 56 10.43 -3.49 29.64
C ILE A 56 9.89 -2.80 28.39
N ILE A 57 8.99 -1.82 28.60
CA ILE A 57 8.33 -1.13 27.49
C ILE A 57 9.45 -0.28 26.88
N ALA A 58 9.95 -0.73 25.72
CA ALA A 58 11.03 -0.05 25.01
C ALA A 58 10.68 1.44 24.87
N PRO A 59 11.63 2.36 25.06
CA PRO A 59 11.39 3.78 24.86
C PRO A 59 10.78 4.05 23.48
N LEU A 60 9.94 5.06 23.33
CA LEU A 60 9.34 5.43 22.03
C LEU A 60 10.39 5.72 20.94
N SER A 61 11.59 6.15 21.32
CA SER A 61 12.73 6.27 20.42
C SER A 61 13.13 4.94 19.79
N THR A 62 13.14 3.87 20.58
CA THR A 62 13.48 2.52 20.12
C THR A 62 12.41 1.96 19.16
N VAL A 63 11.14 2.31 19.38
CA VAL A 63 10.06 1.95 18.45
C VAL A 63 10.22 2.70 17.12
N GLY A 64 10.57 3.99 17.16
CA GLY A 64 10.89 4.78 15.98
C GLY A 64 12.08 4.24 15.18
N ASP A 65 13.12 3.75 15.86
CA ASP A 65 14.26 3.08 15.21
C ASP A 65 13.84 1.73 14.59
N SER A 66 12.92 1.02 15.23
CA SER A 66 12.33 -0.21 14.68
C SER A 66 11.51 0.07 13.42
N ILE A 67 10.70 1.14 13.38
CA ILE A 67 9.99 1.56 12.17
C ILE A 67 10.97 1.74 11.02
N LYS A 68 12.01 2.55 11.20
CA LYS A 68 13.03 2.80 10.17
C LYS A 68 13.72 1.52 9.70
N LYS A 69 14.09 0.63 10.63
CA LYS A 69 14.74 -0.64 10.32
C LYS A 69 13.85 -1.54 9.46
N TYR A 70 12.57 -1.67 9.83
CA TYR A 70 11.66 -2.61 9.17
C TYR A 70 10.96 -2.02 7.94
N LYS A 71 10.96 -0.71 7.75
CA LYS A 71 10.27 -0.02 6.65
C LYS A 71 10.62 -0.59 5.26
N ILE A 72 11.87 -0.99 5.05
CA ILE A 72 12.34 -1.59 3.79
C ILE A 72 12.25 -3.12 3.85
N ILE A 73 12.65 -3.73 4.97
CA ILE A 73 12.81 -5.19 5.10
C ILE A 73 11.45 -5.90 5.26
N ASN A 74 10.56 -5.33 6.05
CA ASN A 74 9.23 -5.87 6.35
C ASN A 74 8.25 -4.72 6.62
N PRO A 75 7.68 -4.10 5.58
CA PRO A 75 6.77 -2.95 5.70
C PRO A 75 5.57 -3.22 6.60
N ASN A 76 4.98 -4.42 6.57
CA ASN A 76 3.83 -4.77 7.42
C ASN A 76 4.20 -4.74 8.90
N LYS A 77 5.40 -5.19 9.26
CA LYS A 77 5.91 -5.10 10.63
C LYS A 77 6.21 -3.66 11.05
N ALA A 78 6.71 -2.83 10.13
CA ALA A 78 6.89 -1.40 10.37
C ALA A 78 5.55 -0.69 10.61
N LEU A 79 4.51 -1.06 9.87
CA LEU A 79 3.14 -0.58 10.06
C LEU A 79 2.64 -0.91 11.48
N GLU A 80 2.84 -2.14 11.96
CA GLU A 80 2.48 -2.52 13.34
C GLU A 80 3.17 -1.62 14.39
N PHE A 81 4.45 -1.30 14.19
CA PHE A 81 5.17 -0.38 15.07
C PHE A 81 4.62 1.05 15.01
N CYS A 82 4.14 1.54 13.86
CA CYS A 82 3.46 2.83 13.77
C CYS A 82 2.21 2.84 14.66
N PHE A 83 1.39 1.80 14.59
CA PHE A 83 0.21 1.66 15.45
C PHE A 83 0.55 1.46 16.93
N GLU A 84 1.68 0.84 17.24
CA GLU A 84 2.18 0.78 18.62
C GLU A 84 2.47 2.20 19.16
N VAL A 85 3.05 3.09 18.34
CA VAL A 85 3.26 4.50 18.72
C VAL A 85 1.92 5.20 18.93
N PHE A 86 0.91 4.97 18.09
CA PHE A 86 -0.43 5.56 18.24
C PHE A 86 -1.11 5.08 19.53
N ASN A 87 -1.11 3.79 19.79
CA ASN A 87 -1.70 3.19 21.00
C ASN A 87 -1.04 3.68 22.28
N ARG A 88 0.28 3.91 22.27
CA ARG A 88 1.02 4.42 23.45
C ARG A 88 0.79 5.92 23.70
N ASN A 89 0.31 6.67 22.70
CA ASN A 89 0.12 8.12 22.77
C ASN A 89 -1.34 8.54 22.64
N THR A 90 -2.28 7.71 23.11
CA THR A 90 -3.71 7.93 22.97
C THR A 90 -4.12 9.40 23.27
N GLY A 91 -4.59 10.10 22.22
CA GLY A 91 -5.11 11.46 22.29
C GLY A 91 -4.08 12.59 22.39
N ALA A 92 -2.77 12.32 22.40
CA ALA A 92 -1.73 13.35 22.46
C ALA A 92 -1.02 13.51 21.12
N ILE A 93 -1.12 14.70 20.51
CA ILE A 93 -0.32 15.06 19.34
C ILE A 93 1.12 15.31 19.82
N SER A 94 2.03 14.46 19.38
CA SER A 94 3.46 14.51 19.75
C SER A 94 4.33 14.25 18.53
N LEU A 95 5.60 14.68 18.59
CA LEU A 95 6.52 14.46 17.47
C LEU A 95 6.69 12.97 17.10
N PRO A 96 6.78 12.00 18.03
CA PRO A 96 6.79 10.59 17.69
C PRO A 96 5.55 10.13 16.91
N VAL A 97 4.36 10.62 17.27
CA VAL A 97 3.10 10.30 16.55
C VAL A 97 3.15 10.85 15.13
N VAL A 98 3.56 12.10 14.95
CA VAL A 98 3.68 12.72 13.63
C VAL A 98 4.70 11.98 12.75
N ASN A 99 5.85 11.60 13.32
CA ASN A 99 6.85 10.82 12.59
C ASN A 99 6.30 9.45 12.18
N ALA A 100 5.59 8.76 13.08
CA ALA A 100 4.98 7.47 12.78
C ALA A 100 3.87 7.59 11.71
N GLN A 101 3.09 8.67 11.71
CA GLN A 101 2.10 8.96 10.65
C GLN A 101 2.79 9.19 9.30
N PHE A 102 3.90 9.92 9.29
CA PHE A 102 4.70 10.15 8.09
C PHE A 102 5.33 8.86 7.57
N ASP A 103 5.97 8.06 8.44
CA ASP A 103 6.56 6.77 8.08
C ASP A 103 5.49 5.79 7.59
N LEU A 104 4.28 5.83 8.15
CA LEU A 104 3.15 5.02 7.68
C LEU A 104 2.72 5.45 6.27
N GLY A 105 2.68 6.75 5.98
CA GLY A 105 2.47 7.26 4.63
C GLY A 105 3.49 6.70 3.63
N ASP A 106 4.78 6.69 3.99
CA ASP A 106 5.84 6.13 3.14
C ASP A 106 5.65 4.62 2.91
N ILE A 107 5.29 3.86 3.96
CA ILE A 107 5.00 2.42 3.86
C ILE A 107 3.84 2.17 2.90
N LEU A 108 2.75 2.90 3.05
CA LEU A 108 1.56 2.75 2.21
C LEU A 108 1.85 3.13 0.76
N PHE A 109 2.60 4.21 0.54
CA PHE A 109 2.99 4.63 -0.81
C PHE A 109 3.87 3.58 -1.49
N SER A 110 4.84 3.00 -0.79
CA SER A 110 5.69 1.92 -1.31
C SER A 110 4.90 0.64 -1.66
N LYS A 111 3.72 0.47 -1.07
CA LYS A 111 2.78 -0.63 -1.36
C LYS A 111 1.75 -0.27 -2.43
N GLY A 112 1.87 0.87 -3.09
CA GLY A 112 0.93 1.32 -4.11
C GLY A 112 -0.41 1.85 -3.57
N LEU A 113 -0.58 1.91 -2.24
CA LEU A 113 -1.77 2.43 -1.56
C LEU A 113 -1.73 3.96 -1.50
N LYS A 114 -1.85 4.59 -2.68
CA LYS A 114 -1.60 6.02 -2.88
C LYS A 114 -2.57 6.92 -2.12
N LEU A 115 -3.84 6.55 -2.06
CA LEU A 115 -4.88 7.35 -1.38
C LEU A 115 -4.70 7.29 0.14
N GLU A 116 -4.45 6.11 0.66
CA GLU A 116 -4.19 5.90 2.07
C GLU A 116 -2.88 6.60 2.50
N ALA A 117 -1.85 6.54 1.67
CA ALA A 117 -0.60 7.28 1.90
C ALA A 117 -0.84 8.80 1.96
N LEU A 118 -1.62 9.33 1.02
CA LEU A 118 -1.99 10.75 0.98
C LEU A 118 -2.73 11.18 2.25
N GLU A 119 -3.64 10.35 2.74
CA GLU A 119 -4.37 10.60 3.99
C GLU A 119 -3.42 10.73 5.17
N TYR A 120 -2.51 9.76 5.36
CA TYR A 120 -1.57 9.77 6.49
C TYR A 120 -0.53 10.90 6.39
N TYR A 121 -0.06 11.24 5.20
CA TYR A 121 0.81 12.41 5.01
C TYR A 121 0.09 13.71 5.37
N ASN A 122 -1.18 13.87 4.97
CA ASN A 122 -1.98 15.05 5.32
C ASN A 122 -2.23 15.13 6.83
N ILE A 123 -2.57 14.01 7.47
CA ILE A 123 -2.73 13.94 8.95
C ILE A 123 -1.41 14.31 9.63
N ALA A 124 -0.27 13.77 9.17
CA ALA A 124 1.03 14.10 9.71
C ALA A 124 1.36 15.60 9.55
N ASN A 125 1.08 16.16 8.36
CA ASN A 125 1.30 17.58 8.08
C ASN A 125 0.44 18.49 8.97
N ILE A 126 -0.85 18.19 9.13
CA ILE A 126 -1.74 18.94 10.03
C ILE A 126 -1.27 18.84 11.48
N ASN A 127 -1.03 17.63 11.96
CA ASN A 127 -0.61 17.37 13.34
C ASN A 127 0.74 18.02 13.66
N TYR A 128 1.65 18.11 12.69
CA TYR A 128 2.93 18.80 12.88
C TYR A 128 2.74 20.27 13.29
N TYR A 129 1.77 20.96 12.69
CA TYR A 129 1.51 22.36 13.03
C TYR A 129 0.82 22.55 14.39
N LEU A 130 0.23 21.49 14.93
CA LEU A 130 -0.34 21.50 16.29
C LEU A 130 0.74 21.28 17.36
N ILE A 131 1.94 20.82 16.99
CA ILE A 131 3.07 20.72 17.92
C ILE A 131 3.60 22.13 18.25
N PRO A 132 3.91 22.45 19.51
CA PRO A 132 4.53 23.73 19.89
C PRO A 132 5.83 23.99 19.10
N ILE A 133 6.05 25.21 18.61
CA ILE A 133 7.18 25.58 17.73
C ILE A 133 8.53 25.14 18.29
N LYS A 134 8.75 25.29 19.60
CA LYS A 134 10.00 24.91 20.29
C LYS A 134 10.30 23.40 20.21
N LYS A 135 9.30 22.56 19.94
CA LYS A 135 9.41 21.10 19.86
C LYS A 135 9.40 20.58 18.41
N ARG A 136 9.15 21.45 17.42
CA ARG A 136 9.14 21.07 16.00
C ARG A 136 10.56 20.78 15.53
N LYS A 137 10.70 19.72 14.74
CA LYS A 137 11.92 19.44 13.98
C LYS A 137 11.65 19.75 12.50
N ALA A 138 12.68 19.97 11.72
CA ALA A 138 12.61 20.49 10.34
C ALA A 138 12.08 19.48 9.28
N HIS A 139 11.17 18.57 9.63
CA HIS A 139 10.64 17.55 8.69
C HIS A 139 9.40 18.00 7.91
N ALA A 140 8.71 19.06 8.30
CA ALA A 140 7.45 19.47 7.69
C ALA A 140 7.51 19.71 6.17
N PRO A 141 8.56 20.37 5.60
CA PRO A 141 8.61 20.56 4.16
C PRO A 141 8.69 19.24 3.38
N TRP A 142 9.36 18.21 3.91
CA TRP A 142 9.42 16.89 3.28
C TRP A 142 8.07 16.18 3.22
N MET A 143 7.16 16.45 4.16
CA MET A 143 5.79 15.95 4.09
C MET A 143 5.06 16.47 2.84
N LEU A 144 5.24 17.74 2.52
CA LEU A 144 4.69 18.34 1.30
C LEU A 144 5.32 17.75 0.03
N VAL A 145 6.63 17.49 0.05
CA VAL A 145 7.30 16.82 -1.08
C VAL A 145 6.68 15.44 -1.30
N ASN A 146 6.47 14.66 -0.25
CA ASN A 146 5.88 13.33 -0.38
C ASN A 146 4.41 13.39 -0.82
N ILE A 147 3.63 14.35 -0.34
CA ILE A 147 2.27 14.61 -0.85
C ILE A 147 2.33 14.94 -2.35
N GLY A 148 3.26 15.80 -2.77
CA GLY A 148 3.50 16.13 -4.17
C GLY A 148 3.87 14.90 -5.00
N ASN A 149 4.74 14.01 -4.47
CA ASN A 149 5.12 12.76 -5.13
C ASN A 149 3.92 11.82 -5.33
N VAL A 150 2.99 11.77 -4.35
CA VAL A 150 1.76 11.01 -4.52
C VAL A 150 0.92 11.58 -5.66
N TYR A 151 0.67 12.89 -5.67
CA TYR A 151 -0.08 13.54 -6.76
C TYR A 151 0.61 13.36 -8.11
N TYR A 152 1.94 13.51 -8.17
CA TYR A 152 2.72 13.24 -9.38
C TYR A 152 2.50 11.80 -9.90
N SER A 153 2.58 10.82 -9.00
CA SER A 153 2.35 9.41 -9.34
C SER A 153 0.92 9.11 -9.81
N MET A 154 -0.03 9.99 -9.45
CA MET A 154 -1.43 9.95 -9.90
C MET A 154 -1.64 10.77 -11.18
N LYS A 155 -0.60 11.44 -11.69
CA LYS A 155 -0.62 12.38 -12.82
C LYS A 155 -1.48 13.63 -12.58
N ASP A 156 -1.71 13.99 -11.32
CA ASP A 156 -2.33 15.26 -10.93
C ASP A 156 -1.22 16.31 -10.76
N PHE A 157 -0.71 16.78 -11.90
CA PHE A 157 0.46 17.65 -11.95
C PHE A 157 0.20 19.03 -11.32
N ASP A 158 -1.02 19.54 -11.42
CA ASP A 158 -1.38 20.83 -10.82
C ASP A 158 -1.24 20.79 -9.29
N LYS A 159 -1.79 19.74 -8.65
CA LYS A 159 -1.66 19.58 -7.21
C LYS A 159 -0.23 19.24 -6.79
N ALA A 160 0.48 18.44 -7.59
CA ALA A 160 1.88 18.14 -7.31
C ALA A 160 2.73 19.43 -7.31
N THR A 161 2.57 20.28 -8.32
CA THR A 161 3.22 21.59 -8.44
C THR A 161 2.94 22.46 -7.22
N ALA A 162 1.66 22.60 -6.85
CA ALA A 162 1.28 23.40 -5.67
C ALA A 162 1.96 22.91 -4.38
N MET A 163 2.10 21.58 -4.20
CA MET A 163 2.77 21.02 -3.02
C MET A 163 4.28 21.27 -3.03
N TYR A 164 4.93 21.14 -4.18
CA TYR A 164 6.37 21.41 -4.28
C TYR A 164 6.68 22.91 -4.10
N GLU A 165 5.88 23.81 -4.64
CA GLU A 165 6.03 25.26 -4.44
C GLU A 165 5.86 25.64 -2.96
N GLU A 166 4.84 25.10 -2.30
CA GLU A 166 4.66 25.30 -0.86
C GLU A 166 5.84 24.73 -0.05
N ALA A 167 6.36 23.58 -0.44
CA ALA A 167 7.55 23.00 0.16
C ALA A 167 8.78 23.91 0.00
N ILE A 168 8.99 24.49 -1.19
CA ILE A 168 10.07 25.46 -1.48
C ILE A 168 9.98 26.66 -0.53
N ILE A 169 8.80 27.25 -0.36
CA ILE A 169 8.59 28.38 0.54
C ILE A 169 9.02 28.02 1.95
N ARG A 170 8.66 26.82 2.42
CA ARG A 170 9.00 26.37 3.77
C ARG A 170 10.47 25.97 3.92
N PHE A 171 11.08 25.34 2.90
CA PHE A 171 12.51 25.04 2.92
C PHE A 171 13.37 26.31 3.02
N ARG A 172 12.97 27.40 2.36
CA ARG A 172 13.70 28.70 2.43
C ARG A 172 13.83 29.25 3.85
N THR A 173 12.99 28.83 4.78
CA THR A 173 13.07 29.23 6.20
C THR A 173 14.08 28.41 7.01
N LEU A 174 14.68 27.38 6.44
CA LEU A 174 15.58 26.46 7.12
C LEU A 174 17.05 26.82 6.89
N PRO A 175 17.97 26.38 7.79
CA PRO A 175 19.41 26.49 7.58
C PRO A 175 19.86 25.72 6.33
N ASN A 176 20.92 26.18 5.65
CA ASN A 176 21.42 25.68 4.36
C ASN A 176 21.51 24.15 4.32
N LYS A 177 22.12 23.51 5.30
CA LYS A 177 22.30 22.05 5.36
C LYS A 177 20.97 21.26 5.23
N ARG A 178 19.84 21.85 5.62
CA ARG A 178 18.51 21.23 5.56
C ARG A 178 17.66 21.79 4.44
N ARG A 179 17.94 23.03 4.05
CA ARG A 179 17.26 23.75 3.00
C ARG A 179 17.63 23.22 1.62
N ASP A 180 18.93 23.15 1.35
CA ASP A 180 19.47 22.96 0.01
C ASP A 180 19.07 21.59 -0.60
N PRO A 181 19.12 20.46 0.11
CA PRO A 181 18.62 19.18 -0.42
C PRO A 181 17.12 19.23 -0.76
N GLY A 182 16.31 19.92 0.06
CA GLY A 182 14.88 20.04 -0.18
C GLY A 182 14.55 20.93 -1.38
N LEU A 183 15.27 22.05 -1.53
CA LEU A 183 15.09 22.95 -2.67
C LEU A 183 15.48 22.28 -3.99
N SER A 184 16.61 21.57 -4.03
CA SER A 184 17.03 20.85 -5.23
C SER A 184 16.03 19.75 -5.61
N THR A 185 15.56 18.95 -4.66
CA THR A 185 14.54 17.92 -4.93
C THR A 185 13.24 18.51 -5.46
N CYS A 186 12.74 19.61 -4.87
CA CYS A 186 11.53 20.26 -5.38
C CYS A 186 11.72 20.79 -6.81
N ASN A 187 12.89 21.40 -7.10
CA ASN A 187 13.17 21.88 -8.45
C ASN A 187 13.27 20.72 -9.45
N ASP A 188 13.89 19.59 -9.10
CA ASP A 188 13.90 18.41 -9.98
C ASP A 188 12.49 17.90 -10.27
N ASN A 189 11.65 17.80 -9.25
CA ASN A 189 10.27 17.33 -9.42
C ASN A 189 9.44 18.31 -10.30
N LEU A 190 9.65 19.61 -10.14
CA LEU A 190 9.03 20.62 -11.02
C LEU A 190 9.55 20.52 -12.45
N ALA A 191 10.84 20.28 -12.64
CA ALA A 191 11.42 20.04 -13.96
C ALA A 191 10.79 18.81 -14.65
N LEU A 192 10.60 17.73 -13.93
CA LEU A 192 9.94 16.52 -14.43
C LEU A 192 8.47 16.77 -14.81
N ILE A 193 7.74 17.59 -14.04
CA ILE A 193 6.36 17.99 -14.39
C ILE A 193 6.35 18.84 -15.67
N GLU A 194 7.20 19.87 -15.75
CA GLU A 194 7.26 20.74 -16.92
C GLU A 194 7.68 19.96 -18.17
N SER A 195 8.62 19.05 -18.05
CA SER A 195 9.00 18.13 -19.13
C SER A 195 7.82 17.24 -19.57
N SER A 196 7.06 16.70 -18.61
CA SER A 196 5.88 15.89 -18.90
C SER A 196 4.77 16.68 -19.61
N ASN A 197 4.71 17.98 -19.36
CA ASN A 197 3.79 18.91 -20.02
C ASN A 197 4.32 19.43 -21.38
N GLY A 198 5.55 19.08 -21.76
CA GLY A 198 6.22 19.54 -22.98
C GLY A 198 6.83 20.95 -22.87
N ASN A 199 6.88 21.52 -21.68
CA ASN A 199 7.43 22.85 -21.41
C ASN A 199 8.94 22.76 -21.11
N PHE A 200 9.73 22.35 -22.10
CA PHE A 200 11.13 22.03 -21.90
C PHE A 200 11.99 23.21 -21.43
N GLU A 201 11.68 24.43 -21.83
CA GLU A 201 12.40 25.63 -21.38
C GLU A 201 12.27 25.82 -19.86
N ASN A 202 11.05 25.73 -19.33
CA ASN A 202 10.81 25.79 -17.90
C ASN A 202 11.43 24.61 -17.16
N ALA A 203 11.37 23.42 -17.75
CA ALA A 203 11.99 22.21 -17.19
C ALA A 203 13.51 22.40 -17.02
N ILE A 204 14.18 22.93 -18.04
CA ILE A 204 15.63 23.22 -17.99
C ILE A 204 15.92 24.27 -16.92
N GLU A 205 15.14 25.36 -16.85
CA GLU A 205 15.32 26.39 -15.82
C GLU A 205 15.25 25.84 -14.40
N TYR A 206 14.28 24.95 -14.13
CA TYR A 206 14.19 24.28 -12.83
C TYR A 206 15.36 23.31 -12.58
N ALA A 207 15.76 22.53 -13.58
CA ALA A 207 16.89 21.61 -13.46
C ALA A 207 18.21 22.36 -13.22
N GLU A 208 18.42 23.51 -13.87
CA GLU A 208 19.61 24.36 -13.66
C GLU A 208 19.62 24.96 -12.24
N LYS A 209 18.47 25.41 -11.72
CA LYS A 209 18.35 25.86 -10.32
C LYS A 209 18.73 24.74 -9.34
N SER A 210 18.33 23.52 -9.62
CA SER A 210 18.70 22.37 -8.82
C SER A 210 20.21 22.10 -8.88
N LEU A 211 20.78 22.12 -10.07
CA LEU A 211 22.23 21.95 -10.28
C LEU A 211 23.04 23.03 -9.55
N GLU A 212 22.63 24.31 -9.64
CA GLU A 212 23.31 25.42 -8.96
C GLU A 212 23.39 25.19 -7.44
N ILE A 213 22.30 24.71 -6.85
CA ILE A 213 22.25 24.38 -5.41
C ILE A 213 23.21 23.24 -5.11
N ARG A 214 23.19 22.16 -5.90
CA ARG A 214 24.02 20.98 -5.69
C ARG A 214 25.51 21.23 -5.91
N LEU A 215 25.87 22.08 -6.85
CA LEU A 215 27.26 22.51 -7.04
C LEU A 215 27.85 23.19 -5.80
N LYS A 216 27.02 23.87 -5.01
CA LYS A 216 27.46 24.55 -3.77
C LYS A 216 27.50 23.64 -2.54
N SER A 217 26.63 22.65 -2.46
CA SER A 217 26.36 21.91 -1.21
C SER A 217 26.12 20.42 -1.40
N GLY A 218 25.98 19.95 -2.64
CA GLY A 218 25.61 18.57 -2.95
C GLY A 218 26.77 17.59 -2.95
N SER A 219 26.44 16.30 -2.88
CA SER A 219 27.37 15.23 -3.17
C SER A 219 27.63 15.14 -4.68
N LYS A 220 28.73 14.49 -5.07
CA LYS A 220 29.02 14.27 -6.50
C LYS A 220 27.92 13.44 -7.19
N GLY A 221 27.32 12.45 -6.50
CA GLY A 221 26.20 11.68 -7.01
C GLY A 221 25.00 12.56 -7.32
N ASP A 222 24.65 13.50 -6.42
CA ASP A 222 23.55 14.44 -6.63
C ASP A 222 23.83 15.38 -7.82
N ILE A 223 25.10 15.80 -8.01
CA ILE A 223 25.53 16.64 -9.14
C ILE A 223 25.40 15.85 -10.45
N ILE A 224 25.86 14.60 -10.50
CA ILE A 224 25.73 13.73 -11.67
C ILE A 224 24.26 13.50 -12.01
N TYR A 225 23.40 13.30 -11.02
CA TYR A 225 21.96 13.21 -11.23
C TYR A 225 21.38 14.47 -11.90
N SER A 226 21.79 15.68 -11.43
CA SER A 226 21.35 16.93 -12.07
C SER A 226 21.83 17.04 -13.52
N TYR A 227 23.06 16.62 -13.80
CA TYR A 227 23.55 16.58 -15.18
C TYR A 227 22.78 15.58 -16.04
N ALA A 228 22.45 14.40 -15.51
CA ALA A 228 21.66 13.40 -16.23
C ALA A 228 20.26 13.96 -16.59
N LEU A 229 19.60 14.63 -15.64
CA LEU A 229 18.31 15.29 -15.90
C LEU A 229 18.42 16.36 -17.01
N LEU A 230 19.44 17.23 -16.95
CA LEU A 230 19.67 18.25 -17.99
C LEU A 230 20.01 17.62 -19.35
N ILE A 231 20.79 16.55 -19.38
CA ILE A 231 21.07 15.81 -20.61
C ILE A 231 19.78 15.30 -21.24
N GLY A 232 18.90 14.64 -20.47
CA GLY A 232 17.61 14.16 -20.97
C GLY A 232 16.76 15.28 -21.56
N LEU A 233 16.67 16.42 -20.86
CA LEU A 233 15.92 17.59 -21.32
C LEU A 233 16.49 18.21 -22.61
N HIS A 234 17.81 18.34 -22.69
CA HIS A 234 18.46 18.88 -23.91
C HIS A 234 18.39 17.92 -25.11
N LEU A 235 18.48 16.60 -24.86
CA LEU A 235 18.28 15.60 -25.90
C LEU A 235 16.87 15.61 -26.47
N GLN A 236 15.85 15.88 -25.64
CA GLN A 236 14.47 16.05 -26.10
C GLN A 236 14.32 17.27 -27.01
N GLN A 237 15.17 18.29 -26.86
CA GLN A 237 15.21 19.46 -27.72
C GLN A 237 16.23 19.36 -28.87
N ASP A 238 16.84 18.22 -29.11
CA ASP A 238 17.92 18.00 -30.07
C ASP A 238 19.21 18.82 -29.80
N ASN A 239 19.41 19.34 -28.60
CA ASN A 239 20.61 20.09 -28.20
C ASN A 239 21.74 19.14 -27.80
N ILE A 240 22.25 18.43 -28.78
CA ILE A 240 23.24 17.35 -28.58
C ILE A 240 24.57 17.89 -28.01
N ASP A 241 25.00 19.07 -28.45
CA ASP A 241 26.29 19.65 -28.02
C ASP A 241 26.29 19.96 -26.51
N LEU A 242 25.23 20.57 -25.99
CA LEU A 242 25.10 20.81 -24.56
C LEU A 242 24.98 19.50 -23.75
N SER A 243 24.31 18.52 -24.31
CA SER A 243 24.21 17.20 -23.68
C SER A 243 25.62 16.54 -23.55
N PHE A 244 26.45 16.64 -24.54
CA PHE A 244 27.83 16.19 -24.47
C PHE A 244 28.67 16.99 -23.46
N GLU A 245 28.50 18.31 -23.40
CA GLU A 245 29.17 19.12 -22.38
C GLU A 245 28.81 18.67 -20.94
N TYR A 246 27.52 18.47 -20.66
CA TYR A 246 27.10 17.96 -19.36
C TYR A 246 27.57 16.52 -19.11
N MET A 247 27.62 15.67 -20.13
CA MET A 247 28.21 14.33 -20.02
C MET A 247 29.67 14.38 -19.60
N HIS A 248 30.48 15.26 -20.23
CA HIS A 248 31.88 15.41 -19.85
C HIS A 248 32.03 15.90 -18.40
N LYS A 249 31.24 16.88 -17.99
CA LYS A 249 31.20 17.35 -16.59
C LYS A 249 30.82 16.24 -15.61
N SER A 250 29.91 15.36 -16.00
CA SER A 250 29.49 14.21 -15.18
C SER A 250 30.64 13.21 -15.00
N ILE A 251 31.36 12.89 -16.08
CA ILE A 251 32.51 11.99 -16.05
C ILE A 251 33.62 12.59 -15.19
N GLU A 252 33.95 13.87 -15.36
CA GLU A 252 34.92 14.58 -14.53
C GLU A 252 34.56 14.56 -13.03
N ALA A 253 33.25 14.80 -12.71
CA ALA A 253 32.76 14.71 -11.35
C ALA A 253 32.92 13.28 -10.77
N TYR A 254 32.62 12.26 -11.57
CA TYR A 254 32.80 10.85 -11.20
C TYR A 254 34.27 10.51 -10.94
N GLU A 255 35.16 10.85 -11.86
CA GLU A 255 36.60 10.56 -11.74
C GLU A 255 37.22 11.27 -10.54
N SER A 256 36.82 12.51 -10.28
CA SER A 256 37.29 13.28 -9.12
C SER A 256 36.91 12.65 -7.78
N ASP A 257 35.77 11.95 -7.68
CA ASP A 257 35.31 11.33 -6.45
C ASP A 257 35.87 9.91 -6.25
N ILE A 258 36.02 9.13 -7.35
CA ILE A 258 36.64 7.79 -7.31
C ILE A 258 38.13 7.83 -6.93
N SER A 259 38.83 8.91 -7.27
CA SER A 259 40.23 9.09 -6.89
C SER A 259 40.43 9.33 -5.38
N THR A 260 39.38 9.59 -4.63
CA THR A 260 39.43 9.72 -3.16
C THR A 260 39.41 8.33 -2.51
N ILE A 261 40.44 8.01 -1.73
CA ILE A 261 40.79 6.66 -1.22
C ILE A 261 39.74 6.01 -0.29
N ASP A 262 38.62 6.65 0.02
CA ASP A 262 37.66 6.24 1.07
C ASP A 262 36.17 6.30 0.65
N LEU A 263 35.88 5.92 -0.60
CA LEU A 263 34.47 5.82 -1.00
C LEU A 263 33.80 4.58 -0.36
N SER A 264 32.74 4.83 0.43
CA SER A 264 31.91 3.70 0.87
C SER A 264 31.28 3.01 -0.35
N PRO A 265 31.10 1.67 -0.33
CA PRO A 265 30.47 0.93 -1.43
C PRO A 265 29.12 1.52 -1.87
N THR A 266 28.33 2.06 -0.93
CA THR A 266 27.04 2.72 -1.22
C THR A 266 27.20 3.96 -2.09
N LYS A 267 28.18 4.83 -1.79
CA LYS A 267 28.44 6.02 -2.58
C LYS A 267 28.92 5.69 -3.99
N GLN A 268 29.79 4.68 -4.13
CA GLN A 268 30.27 4.23 -5.43
C GLN A 268 29.12 3.65 -6.27
N ASN A 269 28.20 2.92 -5.63
CA ASN A 269 27.02 2.41 -6.30
C ASN A 269 26.12 3.55 -6.79
N ASP A 270 25.86 4.58 -5.97
CA ASP A 270 25.04 5.74 -6.37
C ASP A 270 25.66 6.47 -7.58
N LEU A 271 26.99 6.65 -7.59
CA LEU A 271 27.72 7.26 -8.71
C LEU A 271 27.59 6.44 -9.99
N ASN A 272 27.83 5.13 -9.90
CA ASN A 272 27.74 4.21 -11.03
C ASN A 272 26.32 4.18 -11.60
N LEU A 273 25.31 4.09 -10.73
CA LEU A 273 23.91 4.04 -11.15
C LEU A 273 23.53 5.31 -11.93
N ASN A 274 23.88 6.48 -11.42
CA ASN A 274 23.57 7.75 -12.07
C ASN A 274 24.28 7.91 -13.42
N LEU A 275 25.55 7.47 -13.55
CA LEU A 275 26.22 7.47 -14.85
C LEU A 275 25.63 6.45 -15.82
N GLY A 276 25.24 5.29 -15.34
CA GLY A 276 24.55 4.30 -16.16
C GLY A 276 23.27 4.88 -16.78
N TYR A 277 22.42 5.50 -15.97
CA TYR A 277 21.20 6.13 -16.45
C TYR A 277 21.46 7.32 -17.37
N LEU A 278 22.51 8.10 -17.14
CA LEU A 278 22.93 9.16 -18.05
C LEU A 278 23.15 8.63 -19.48
N PHE A 279 23.85 7.52 -19.65
CA PHE A 279 24.05 6.91 -20.96
C PHE A 279 22.77 6.29 -21.54
N MET A 280 21.81 5.91 -20.71
CA MET A 280 20.48 5.50 -21.16
C MET A 280 19.69 6.65 -21.79
N GLU A 281 19.83 7.90 -21.30
CA GLU A 281 19.23 9.08 -21.96
C GLU A 281 19.74 9.24 -23.41
N PHE A 282 21.04 9.07 -23.64
CA PHE A 282 21.61 9.08 -25.01
C PHE A 282 21.10 7.92 -25.84
N TYR A 283 20.96 6.73 -25.25
CA TYR A 283 20.36 5.60 -25.93
C TYR A 283 18.94 5.93 -26.40
N ASP A 284 18.08 6.42 -25.53
CA ASP A 284 16.67 6.75 -25.84
C ASP A 284 16.58 7.78 -26.96
N HIS A 285 17.42 8.82 -26.92
CA HIS A 285 17.49 9.82 -27.98
C HIS A 285 17.90 9.19 -29.33
N TYR A 286 19.00 8.47 -29.39
CA TYR A 286 19.47 7.87 -30.64
C TYR A 286 18.52 6.78 -31.15
N HIS A 287 17.89 6.05 -30.26
CA HIS A 287 16.91 5.03 -30.61
C HIS A 287 15.65 5.65 -31.26
N THR A 288 15.15 6.73 -30.69
CA THR A 288 14.01 7.48 -31.24
C THR A 288 14.34 8.04 -32.63
N LYS A 289 15.57 8.45 -32.85
CA LYS A 289 16.08 8.89 -34.17
C LYS A 289 16.46 7.73 -35.10
N GLN A 290 16.24 6.47 -34.72
CA GLN A 290 16.63 5.28 -35.45
C GLN A 290 18.15 5.17 -35.76
N ASN A 291 18.97 5.87 -35.00
CA ASN A 291 20.42 5.75 -35.09
C ASN A 291 20.90 4.60 -34.20
N TYR A 292 20.69 3.40 -34.65
CA TYR A 292 20.94 2.18 -33.89
C TYR A 292 22.41 1.98 -33.54
N ILE A 293 23.34 2.47 -34.37
CA ILE A 293 24.80 2.39 -34.09
C ILE A 293 25.11 3.16 -32.81
N LYS A 294 24.74 4.44 -32.76
CA LYS A 294 24.95 5.26 -31.57
C LYS A 294 24.13 4.80 -30.37
N SER A 295 22.93 4.21 -30.60
CA SER A 295 22.14 3.57 -29.54
C SER A 295 22.94 2.46 -28.85
N ILE A 296 23.55 1.56 -29.65
CA ILE A 296 24.38 0.45 -29.12
C ILE A 296 25.60 0.97 -28.39
N GLU A 297 26.32 1.97 -28.95
CA GLU A 297 27.45 2.60 -28.28
C GLU A 297 27.08 3.19 -26.92
N SER A 298 25.89 3.80 -26.81
CA SER A 298 25.39 4.35 -25.56
C SER A 298 25.07 3.25 -24.54
N LEU A 299 24.45 2.15 -25.00
CA LEU A 299 24.17 0.98 -24.16
C LEU A 299 25.46 0.31 -23.68
N ASP A 300 26.52 0.25 -24.53
CA ASP A 300 27.81 -0.29 -24.13
C ASP A 300 28.46 0.54 -23.02
N LYS A 301 28.37 1.86 -23.12
CA LYS A 301 28.85 2.75 -22.07
C LYS A 301 28.04 2.60 -20.79
N ALA A 302 26.71 2.53 -20.89
CA ALA A 302 25.84 2.30 -19.74
C ALA A 302 26.16 0.98 -19.03
N ALA A 303 26.43 -0.10 -19.79
CA ALA A 303 26.77 -1.41 -19.25
C ALA A 303 28.02 -1.41 -18.37
N LEU A 304 29.00 -0.56 -18.67
CA LEU A 304 30.24 -0.44 -17.86
C LEU A 304 29.90 -0.04 -16.41
N TYR A 305 28.95 0.90 -16.24
CA TYR A 305 28.58 1.42 -14.94
C TYR A 305 27.47 0.58 -14.26
N LEU A 306 26.56 0.01 -15.05
CA LEU A 306 25.48 -0.83 -14.53
C LEU A 306 25.89 -2.29 -14.27
N SER A 307 27.15 -2.66 -14.53
CA SER A 307 27.66 -4.03 -14.34
C SER A 307 27.51 -4.57 -12.90
N TYR A 308 27.44 -3.70 -11.91
CA TYR A 308 27.25 -4.04 -10.50
C TYR A 308 25.75 -4.16 -10.09
N PHE A 309 24.83 -3.86 -11.00
CA PHE A 309 23.38 -3.87 -10.78
C PHE A 309 22.73 -4.93 -11.66
N PRO A 310 22.51 -6.14 -11.17
CA PRO A 310 22.07 -7.25 -12.01
C PRO A 310 20.73 -6.98 -12.73
N LEU A 311 19.77 -6.34 -12.10
CA LEU A 311 18.47 -6.03 -12.68
C LEU A 311 18.62 -5.06 -13.86
N GLU A 312 19.30 -3.96 -13.62
CA GLU A 312 19.55 -2.90 -14.60
C GLU A 312 20.37 -3.41 -15.79
N LEU A 313 21.38 -4.24 -15.50
CA LEU A 313 22.20 -4.84 -16.55
C LEU A 313 21.39 -5.81 -17.42
N ILE A 314 20.56 -6.67 -16.81
CA ILE A 314 19.70 -7.60 -17.53
C ILE A 314 18.71 -6.83 -18.42
N ALA A 315 18.05 -5.81 -17.89
CA ALA A 315 17.13 -4.95 -18.63
C ALA A 315 17.84 -4.28 -19.81
N LEU A 316 19.04 -3.73 -19.58
CA LEU A 316 19.87 -3.12 -20.63
C LEU A 316 20.25 -4.12 -21.72
N LEU A 317 20.67 -5.34 -21.37
CA LEU A 317 21.01 -6.36 -22.34
C LEU A 317 19.80 -6.79 -23.19
N ASN A 318 18.62 -6.86 -22.61
CA ASN A 318 17.37 -7.08 -23.36
C ASN A 318 17.13 -5.94 -24.36
N VAL A 319 17.26 -4.70 -23.93
CA VAL A 319 17.14 -3.51 -24.80
C VAL A 319 18.17 -3.55 -25.93
N LYS A 320 19.42 -3.91 -25.62
CA LYS A 320 20.49 -4.02 -26.65
C LYS A 320 20.19 -5.11 -27.67
N ALA A 321 19.69 -6.26 -27.22
CA ALA A 321 19.27 -7.34 -28.12
C ALA A 321 18.11 -6.89 -29.05
N ASP A 322 17.13 -6.13 -28.51
CA ASP A 322 16.02 -5.58 -29.31
C ASP A 322 16.53 -4.64 -30.43
N VAL A 323 17.48 -3.76 -30.10
CA VAL A 323 18.11 -2.87 -31.09
C VAL A 323 18.79 -3.68 -32.20
N LEU A 324 19.54 -4.74 -31.85
CA LEU A 324 20.21 -5.60 -32.80
C LEU A 324 19.21 -6.39 -33.69
N ILE A 325 18.12 -6.82 -33.12
CA ILE A 325 17.02 -7.46 -33.87
C ILE A 325 16.44 -6.49 -34.91
N LYS A 326 16.19 -5.23 -34.53
CA LYS A 326 15.71 -4.18 -35.44
C LYS A 326 16.72 -3.92 -36.59
N GLN A 327 18.01 -4.09 -36.35
CA GLN A 327 19.04 -4.05 -37.37
C GLN A 327 19.15 -5.34 -38.17
N LYS A 328 18.38 -6.39 -37.86
CA LYS A 328 18.47 -7.74 -38.42
C LYS A 328 19.78 -8.45 -38.12
N GLU A 329 20.52 -8.01 -37.10
CA GLU A 329 21.78 -8.59 -36.63
C GLU A 329 21.51 -9.75 -35.65
N TYR A 330 20.72 -10.74 -36.08
CA TYR A 330 20.17 -11.81 -35.23
C TYR A 330 21.22 -12.61 -34.47
N ASN A 331 22.40 -12.85 -35.10
CA ASN A 331 23.47 -13.60 -34.45
C ASN A 331 24.08 -12.82 -33.28
N LYS A 332 24.32 -11.52 -33.47
CA LYS A 332 24.82 -10.65 -32.39
C LYS A 332 23.77 -10.52 -31.27
N ALA A 333 22.49 -10.42 -31.62
CA ALA A 333 21.44 -10.41 -30.64
C ALA A 333 21.40 -11.70 -29.80
N LYS A 334 21.59 -12.87 -30.44
CA LYS A 334 21.70 -14.16 -29.73
C LYS A 334 22.89 -14.19 -28.78
N ASP A 335 24.06 -13.69 -29.19
CA ASP A 335 25.23 -13.64 -28.32
C ASP A 335 24.99 -12.79 -27.06
N ILE A 336 24.29 -11.65 -27.19
CA ILE A 336 23.88 -10.82 -26.08
C ILE A 336 22.86 -11.55 -25.18
N LEU A 337 21.90 -12.26 -25.78
CA LEU A 337 20.90 -13.02 -25.02
C LEU A 337 21.52 -14.21 -24.28
N ILE A 338 22.53 -14.88 -24.83
CA ILE A 338 23.29 -15.93 -24.12
C ILE A 338 23.98 -15.36 -22.87
N LEU A 339 24.60 -14.18 -22.98
CA LEU A 339 25.17 -13.50 -21.83
C LEU A 339 24.11 -13.15 -20.79
N ASN A 340 22.94 -12.70 -21.24
CA ASN A 340 21.82 -12.34 -20.39
C ASN A 340 21.22 -13.56 -19.66
N ASP A 341 21.11 -14.70 -20.34
CA ASP A 341 20.63 -15.95 -19.77
C ASP A 341 21.46 -16.38 -18.55
N ALA A 342 22.79 -16.26 -18.65
CA ALA A 342 23.69 -16.57 -17.55
C ALA A 342 23.46 -15.69 -16.29
N LEU A 343 22.98 -14.46 -16.48
CA LEU A 343 22.60 -13.56 -15.38
C LEU A 343 21.22 -13.89 -14.84
N LEU A 344 20.25 -14.19 -15.71
CA LEU A 344 18.88 -14.59 -15.37
C LEU A 344 18.81 -15.90 -14.60
N LEU A 345 19.75 -16.84 -14.85
CA LEU A 345 19.85 -18.10 -14.09
C LEU A 345 20.23 -17.88 -12.63
N LYS A 346 20.92 -16.78 -12.31
CA LYS A 346 21.38 -16.45 -10.95
C LYS A 346 20.37 -15.60 -10.18
N ASN A 347 19.41 -14.99 -10.86
CA ASN A 347 18.52 -14.00 -10.31
C ASN A 347 17.08 -14.26 -10.76
N ASP A 348 16.12 -14.08 -9.87
CA ASP A 348 14.71 -14.27 -10.18
C ASP A 348 14.04 -12.94 -10.56
N TYR A 349 14.14 -12.59 -11.85
CA TYR A 349 13.53 -11.40 -12.45
C TYR A 349 12.56 -11.82 -13.56
N PRO A 350 11.28 -12.12 -13.22
CA PRO A 350 10.32 -12.70 -14.16
C PRO A 350 9.96 -11.77 -15.34
N ILE A 351 9.95 -10.45 -15.13
CA ILE A 351 9.63 -9.47 -16.18
C ILE A 351 10.74 -9.45 -17.23
N GLU A 352 11.98 -9.38 -16.79
CA GLU A 352 13.16 -9.36 -17.65
C GLU A 352 13.35 -10.71 -18.36
N ARG A 353 13.02 -11.80 -17.69
CA ARG A 353 13.02 -13.14 -18.26
C ARG A 353 11.96 -13.28 -19.36
N LEU A 354 10.78 -12.69 -19.15
CA LEU A 354 9.74 -12.63 -20.16
C LEU A 354 10.19 -11.82 -21.38
N ALA A 355 10.83 -10.67 -21.17
CA ALA A 355 11.41 -9.86 -22.25
C ALA A 355 12.45 -10.66 -23.04
N TYR A 356 13.36 -11.36 -22.35
CA TYR A 356 14.36 -12.24 -22.94
C TYR A 356 13.74 -13.29 -23.87
N PHE A 357 12.73 -14.03 -23.41
CA PHE A 357 12.10 -15.06 -24.21
C PHE A 357 11.32 -14.49 -25.40
N ASN A 358 10.67 -13.33 -25.24
CA ASN A 358 10.00 -12.65 -26.35
C ASN A 358 11.00 -12.26 -27.47
N LEU A 359 12.16 -11.74 -27.09
CA LEU A 359 13.24 -11.42 -28.04
C LEU A 359 13.78 -12.67 -28.73
N LEU A 360 14.00 -13.73 -27.99
CA LEU A 360 14.48 -15.00 -28.54
C LEU A 360 13.46 -15.62 -29.50
N SER A 361 12.17 -15.60 -29.16
CA SER A 361 11.08 -16.03 -30.05
C SER A 361 11.09 -15.23 -31.35
N SER A 362 11.23 -13.90 -31.26
CA SER A 362 11.24 -13.04 -32.45
C SER A 362 12.44 -13.33 -33.37
N ILE A 363 13.59 -13.69 -32.81
CA ILE A 363 14.76 -14.10 -33.60
C ILE A 363 14.49 -15.41 -34.34
N TYR A 364 13.95 -16.42 -33.65
CA TYR A 364 13.65 -17.72 -34.28
C TYR A 364 12.58 -17.60 -35.37
N GLU A 365 11.56 -16.78 -35.12
CA GLU A 365 10.53 -16.49 -36.13
C GLU A 365 11.13 -15.82 -37.39
N ALA A 366 11.97 -14.81 -37.18
CA ALA A 366 12.64 -14.10 -38.25
C ALA A 366 13.59 -14.99 -39.06
N GLN A 367 14.13 -16.05 -38.45
CA GLN A 367 14.97 -17.05 -39.06
C GLN A 367 14.19 -18.24 -39.65
N ASN A 368 12.85 -18.23 -39.56
CA ASN A 368 11.93 -19.33 -39.95
C ASN A 368 12.17 -20.63 -39.16
N ASP A 369 12.75 -20.54 -37.96
CA ASP A 369 12.95 -21.67 -37.07
C ASP A 369 11.71 -21.84 -36.16
N PHE A 370 10.64 -22.33 -36.75
CA PHE A 370 9.35 -22.41 -36.07
C PHE A 370 9.31 -23.45 -34.95
N VAL A 371 10.21 -24.44 -34.96
CA VAL A 371 10.30 -25.44 -33.89
C VAL A 371 10.80 -24.76 -32.61
N ASN A 372 11.96 -24.15 -32.67
CA ASN A 372 12.51 -23.44 -31.51
C ASN A 372 11.62 -22.25 -31.08
N ALA A 373 10.98 -21.56 -32.03
CA ALA A 373 10.03 -20.50 -31.70
C ALA A 373 8.81 -21.03 -30.89
N SER A 374 8.34 -22.26 -31.23
CA SER A 374 7.23 -22.90 -30.50
C SER A 374 7.62 -23.26 -29.06
N ASP A 375 8.80 -23.87 -28.87
CA ASP A 375 9.31 -24.23 -27.53
C ASP A 375 9.50 -23.01 -26.63
N ILE A 376 9.94 -21.90 -27.22
CA ILE A 376 10.06 -20.62 -26.50
C ILE A 376 8.69 -20.05 -26.15
N LYS A 377 7.69 -20.18 -27.02
CA LYS A 377 6.31 -19.74 -26.73
C LYS A 377 5.70 -20.49 -25.56
N ASP A 378 6.00 -21.77 -25.41
CA ASP A 378 5.57 -22.53 -24.24
C ASP A 378 6.22 -21.98 -22.96
N SER A 379 7.50 -21.61 -23.03
CA SER A 379 8.20 -20.95 -21.92
C SER A 379 7.60 -19.57 -21.58
N ILE A 380 7.21 -18.79 -22.58
CA ILE A 380 6.52 -17.50 -22.42
C ILE A 380 5.16 -17.71 -21.72
N LEU A 381 4.39 -18.72 -22.12
CA LEU A 381 3.10 -19.05 -21.49
C LEU A 381 3.27 -19.41 -20.00
N LEU A 382 4.29 -20.21 -19.69
CA LEU A 382 4.60 -20.57 -18.30
C LEU A 382 4.97 -19.33 -17.46
N ILE A 383 5.81 -18.44 -17.99
CA ILE A 383 6.20 -17.22 -17.29
C ILE A 383 5.03 -16.26 -17.15
N ASN A 384 4.22 -16.09 -18.20
CA ASN A 384 3.04 -15.23 -18.13
C ASN A 384 2.06 -15.72 -17.05
N SER A 385 1.88 -17.05 -16.94
CA SER A 385 1.06 -17.61 -15.87
C SER A 385 1.67 -17.35 -14.48
N ALA A 386 2.97 -17.52 -14.34
CA ALA A 386 3.70 -17.24 -13.11
C ALA A 386 3.74 -15.73 -12.77
N THR A 387 3.91 -14.87 -13.79
CA THR A 387 3.92 -13.40 -13.61
C THR A 387 2.52 -12.88 -13.29
N SER A 388 1.48 -13.45 -13.90
CA SER A 388 0.10 -13.18 -13.49
C SER A 388 -0.12 -13.56 -12.02
N MET A 389 0.36 -14.72 -11.60
CA MET A 389 0.35 -15.10 -10.17
C MET A 389 1.16 -14.13 -9.30
N ASN A 390 2.32 -13.64 -9.74
CA ASN A 390 3.12 -12.68 -8.99
C ASN A 390 2.48 -11.29 -8.93
N ASN A 391 1.87 -10.83 -10.02
CA ASN A 391 1.06 -9.61 -10.01
C ASN A 391 -0.16 -9.76 -9.09
N ASP A 392 -0.78 -10.93 -9.09
CA ASP A 392 -1.84 -11.26 -8.14
C ASP A 392 -1.30 -11.32 -6.70
N VAL A 393 -0.08 -11.80 -6.49
CA VAL A 393 0.61 -11.78 -5.18
C VAL A 393 0.98 -10.35 -4.76
N GLU A 394 1.43 -9.50 -5.67
CA GLU A 394 1.72 -8.09 -5.36
C GLU A 394 0.43 -7.31 -5.06
N LEU A 395 -0.62 -7.58 -5.83
CA LEU A 395 -1.97 -7.11 -5.56
C LEU A 395 -2.47 -7.62 -4.21
N LEU A 396 -2.26 -8.92 -3.92
CA LEU A 396 -2.58 -9.52 -2.63
C LEU A 396 -1.80 -8.88 -1.48
N ASN A 397 -0.51 -8.64 -1.66
CA ASN A 397 0.31 -7.94 -0.66
C ASN A 397 -0.22 -6.51 -0.41
N GLY A 398 -0.70 -5.82 -1.45
CA GLY A 398 -1.39 -4.54 -1.33
C GLY A 398 -2.71 -4.70 -0.55
N ILE A 399 -3.52 -5.69 -0.90
CA ILE A 399 -4.78 -6.03 -0.20
C ILE A 399 -4.50 -6.47 1.23
N GLU A 400 -3.49 -7.29 1.47
CA GLU A 400 -3.06 -7.71 2.81
C GLU A 400 -2.65 -6.51 3.67
N THR A 401 -1.86 -5.61 3.10
CA THR A 401 -1.45 -4.38 3.79
C THR A 401 -2.65 -3.49 4.08
N LYS A 402 -3.58 -3.35 3.13
CA LYS A 402 -4.83 -2.61 3.32
C LYS A 402 -5.73 -3.26 4.37
N ASN A 403 -5.85 -4.58 4.36
CA ASN A 403 -6.58 -5.32 5.38
C ASN A 403 -5.92 -5.19 6.76
N LEU A 404 -4.58 -5.25 6.81
CA LEU A 404 -3.84 -5.03 8.05
C LEU A 404 -4.05 -3.61 8.57
N LEU A 405 -3.95 -2.60 7.70
CA LEU A 405 -4.23 -1.21 8.03
C LEU A 405 -5.65 -1.08 8.61
N PHE A 406 -6.64 -1.57 7.89
CA PHE A 406 -8.05 -1.53 8.28
C PHE A 406 -8.31 -2.25 9.61
N ASN A 407 -7.71 -3.44 9.81
CA ASN A 407 -7.81 -4.17 11.06
C ASN A 407 -7.16 -3.40 12.22
N LYS A 408 -6.04 -2.75 11.97
CA LYS A 408 -5.35 -1.92 12.97
C LYS A 408 -6.12 -0.63 13.29
N GLU A 409 -6.76 -0.01 12.31
CA GLU A 409 -7.65 1.13 12.52
C GLU A 409 -8.88 0.74 13.34
N ILE A 410 -9.48 -0.42 13.03
CA ILE A 410 -10.57 -0.97 13.83
C ILE A 410 -10.11 -1.24 15.26
N GLU A 411 -8.95 -1.89 15.43
CA GLU A 411 -8.36 -2.14 16.75
C GLU A 411 -8.15 -0.83 17.53
N LEU A 412 -7.68 0.22 16.86
CA LEU A 412 -7.50 1.53 17.46
C LEU A 412 -8.86 2.14 17.88
N ILE A 413 -9.84 2.12 16.98
CA ILE A 413 -11.20 2.60 17.24
C ILE A 413 -11.85 1.78 18.35
N GLU A 414 -11.69 0.45 18.34
CA GLU A 414 -12.18 -0.41 19.41
C GLU A 414 -11.51 -0.09 20.75
N ASN A 415 -10.21 0.15 20.75
CA ASN A 415 -9.49 0.53 21.96
C ASN A 415 -9.90 1.93 22.46
N GLU A 416 -10.08 2.90 21.56
CA GLU A 416 -10.64 4.21 21.91
C GLU A 416 -12.07 4.09 22.43
N ASN A 417 -12.90 3.27 21.78
CA ASN A 417 -14.28 3.04 22.22
C ASN A 417 -14.33 2.29 23.56
N LYS A 418 -13.44 1.31 23.77
CA LYS A 418 -13.26 0.67 25.09
C LYS A 418 -12.88 1.69 26.14
N PHE A 419 -11.96 2.60 25.81
CA PHE A 419 -11.53 3.66 26.74
C PHE A 419 -12.64 4.69 26.98
N ARG A 420 -13.38 5.09 25.93
CA ARG A 420 -14.58 5.95 26.05
C ARG A 420 -15.67 5.23 26.83
N THR A 421 -15.93 3.96 26.52
CA THR A 421 -16.91 3.12 27.22
C THR A 421 -16.51 2.94 28.69
N LEU A 422 -15.23 2.73 28.99
CA LEU A 422 -14.72 2.71 30.36
C LEU A 422 -14.94 4.06 31.06
N ASN A 423 -14.66 5.18 30.41
CA ASN A 423 -14.95 6.51 30.96
C ASN A 423 -16.45 6.76 31.14
N TYR A 424 -17.29 6.31 30.20
CA TYR A 424 -18.75 6.36 30.34
C TYR A 424 -19.23 5.43 31.46
N ILE A 425 -18.62 4.25 31.61
CA ILE A 425 -18.89 3.32 32.73
C ILE A 425 -18.46 3.98 34.08
N TYR A 426 -17.34 4.69 34.12
CA TYR A 426 -16.95 5.45 35.34
C TYR A 426 -17.94 6.56 35.65
N ILE A 427 -18.39 7.31 34.62
CA ILE A 427 -19.40 8.36 34.79
C ILE A 427 -20.76 7.76 35.16
N ALA A 428 -21.15 6.68 34.46
CA ALA A 428 -22.40 5.96 34.77
C ALA A 428 -22.33 5.29 36.15
N GLY A 429 -21.20 4.69 36.52
CA GLY A 429 -20.95 4.15 37.85
C GLY A 429 -21.03 5.22 38.94
N PHE A 430 -20.47 6.40 38.69
CA PHE A 430 -20.60 7.54 39.61
C PHE A 430 -22.03 8.06 39.71
N LEU A 431 -22.75 8.11 38.58
CA LEU A 431 -24.17 8.48 38.56
C LEU A 431 -25.07 7.42 39.25
N ILE A 432 -24.74 6.13 39.05
CA ILE A 432 -25.42 5.03 39.76
C ILE A 432 -25.15 5.10 41.26
N VAL A 433 -23.94 5.44 41.68
CA VAL A 433 -23.63 5.65 43.11
C VAL A 433 -24.42 6.86 43.66
N ILE A 434 -24.53 7.95 42.88
CA ILE A 434 -25.41 9.09 43.26
C ILE A 434 -26.88 8.65 43.30
N LEU A 435 -27.34 7.88 42.31
CA LEU A 435 -28.69 7.34 42.27
C LEU A 435 -28.93 6.30 43.37
N ILE A 436 -27.95 5.47 43.72
CA ILE A 436 -28.02 4.55 44.85
C ILE A 436 -28.06 5.35 46.16
N LEU A 437 -27.29 6.43 46.30
CA LEU A 437 -27.34 7.33 47.45
C LEU A 437 -28.68 8.09 47.51
N THR A 438 -29.27 8.39 46.35
CA THR A 438 -30.61 9.01 46.29
C THR A 438 -31.74 7.98 46.35
N ALA A 439 -31.53 6.75 45.82
CA ALA A 439 -32.53 5.66 45.81
C ALA A 439 -32.55 4.81 47.09
N ILE A 440 -31.49 4.86 47.91
CA ILE A 440 -31.58 4.43 49.34
C ILE A 440 -32.68 5.20 50.05
N TRP A 441 -33.13 6.28 49.44
CA TRP A 441 -34.19 7.12 49.93
C TRP A 441 -35.59 6.78 49.42
N SER A 442 -35.78 6.08 48.35
CA SER A 442 -37.13 5.71 47.92
C SER A 442 -37.16 4.50 46.95
N GLN A 443 -37.77 3.45 47.39
CA GLN A 443 -38.32 2.29 46.66
C GLN A 443 -37.55 1.72 45.47
N TYR A 444 -36.71 0.76 45.74
CA TYR A 444 -35.59 0.30 44.99
C TYR A 444 -35.75 -0.93 44.04
N ARG A 445 -36.83 -1.61 43.91
CA ARG A 445 -36.81 -2.98 43.36
C ARG A 445 -37.05 -3.17 41.86
N LEU A 446 -37.50 -2.22 41.10
CA LEU A 446 -38.05 -2.49 39.74
C LEU A 446 -37.20 -2.05 38.55
N TYR A 447 -36.11 -1.30 38.77
CA TYR A 447 -35.35 -0.71 37.66
C TYR A 447 -34.12 -1.50 37.22
N LYS A 448 -33.60 -2.40 38.04
CA LYS A 448 -32.29 -3.04 37.82
C LYS A 448 -32.29 -4.11 36.71
N GLU A 449 -33.39 -4.79 36.48
CA GLU A 449 -33.43 -5.91 35.51
C GLU A 449 -33.60 -5.47 34.05
N LYS A 450 -34.29 -4.35 33.80
CA LYS A 450 -34.50 -3.87 32.41
C LYS A 450 -33.30 -3.20 31.77
N SER A 451 -32.41 -2.56 32.53
CA SER A 451 -31.25 -1.85 32.01
C SER A 451 -30.14 -2.78 31.49
N ILE A 452 -29.93 -3.89 32.19
CA ILE A 452 -28.81 -4.83 31.86
C ILE A 452 -29.09 -5.64 30.59
N SER A 453 -30.36 -5.93 30.29
CA SER A 453 -30.71 -6.69 29.08
C SER A 453 -30.58 -5.87 27.80
N ALA A 454 -30.88 -4.56 27.86
CA ALA A 454 -30.75 -3.66 26.70
C ALA A 454 -29.30 -3.41 26.26
N GLU A 455 -28.41 -3.30 27.24
CA GLU A 455 -26.99 -3.05 27.00
C GLU A 455 -26.27 -4.27 26.39
N ARG A 456 -26.70 -5.48 26.78
CA ARG A 456 -26.20 -6.73 26.19
C ARG A 456 -26.66 -6.91 24.74
N GLN A 457 -27.88 -6.55 24.43
CA GLN A 457 -28.43 -6.62 23.06
C GLN A 457 -27.72 -5.63 22.12
N GLN A 458 -27.39 -4.43 22.62
CA GLN A 458 -26.72 -3.40 21.82
C GLN A 458 -25.25 -3.73 21.53
N LYS A 459 -24.59 -4.42 22.46
CA LYS A 459 -23.19 -4.89 22.28
C LYS A 459 -23.08 -6.01 21.26
N ILE A 460 -24.08 -6.91 21.21
CA ILE A 460 -24.18 -7.98 20.21
C ILE A 460 -24.43 -7.37 18.81
N LEU A 461 -25.32 -6.38 18.73
CA LEU A 461 -25.65 -5.70 17.46
C LEU A 461 -24.46 -4.91 16.88
N ASN A 462 -23.66 -4.28 17.73
CA ASN A 462 -22.47 -3.54 17.29
C ASN A 462 -21.34 -4.46 16.80
N ASN A 463 -21.18 -5.64 17.39
CA ASN A 463 -20.23 -6.66 16.89
C ASN A 463 -20.68 -7.22 15.52
N ASP A 464 -21.97 -7.46 15.34
CA ASP A 464 -22.54 -7.92 14.06
C ASP A 464 -22.37 -6.88 12.94
N LEU A 465 -22.54 -5.61 13.27
CA LEU A 465 -22.31 -4.49 12.32
C LEU A 465 -20.84 -4.37 11.91
N GLY A 466 -19.90 -4.61 12.83
CA GLY A 466 -18.47 -4.62 12.56
C GLY A 466 -18.06 -5.73 11.56
N ILE A 467 -18.59 -6.94 11.79
CA ILE A 467 -18.35 -8.10 10.93
C ILE A 467 -18.93 -7.88 9.52
N LYS A 468 -20.14 -7.36 9.43
CA LYS A 468 -20.78 -7.05 8.13
C LYS A 468 -20.06 -5.98 7.33
N LYS A 469 -19.47 -5.01 8.01
CA LYS A 469 -18.70 -3.93 7.36
C LYS A 469 -17.39 -4.43 6.77
N LEU A 470 -16.70 -5.35 7.46
CA LEU A 470 -15.51 -6.07 6.98
C LEU A 470 -15.81 -6.89 5.72
N GLU A 471 -16.91 -7.63 5.78
CA GLU A 471 -17.41 -8.46 4.68
C GLU A 471 -17.65 -7.63 3.41
N LEU A 472 -18.33 -6.50 3.54
CA LEU A 472 -18.67 -5.62 2.41
C LEU A 472 -17.44 -4.97 1.77
N THR A 473 -16.45 -4.61 2.59
CA THR A 473 -15.21 -3.97 2.10
C THR A 473 -14.33 -4.96 1.33
N ALA A 474 -14.22 -6.21 1.81
CA ALA A 474 -13.47 -7.26 1.13
C ALA A 474 -14.04 -7.56 -0.28
N ILE A 475 -15.36 -7.65 -0.37
CA ILE A 475 -16.08 -7.90 -1.64
C ILE A 475 -15.89 -6.72 -2.61
N SER A 476 -16.08 -5.49 -2.13
CA SER A 476 -15.98 -4.27 -2.94
C SER A 476 -14.59 -4.09 -3.54
N THR A 477 -13.54 -4.35 -2.75
CA THR A 477 -12.16 -4.26 -3.19
C THR A 477 -11.83 -5.29 -4.28
N PHE A 478 -12.30 -6.51 -4.11
CA PHE A 478 -12.12 -7.59 -5.10
C PHE A 478 -12.78 -7.25 -6.45
N ILE A 479 -14.01 -6.74 -6.43
CA ILE A 479 -14.76 -6.37 -7.66
C ILE A 479 -14.11 -5.17 -8.35
N ALA A 480 -13.69 -4.14 -7.60
CA ALA A 480 -13.07 -2.94 -8.16
C ALA A 480 -11.76 -3.25 -8.89
N GLN A 481 -10.92 -4.10 -8.31
CA GLN A 481 -9.63 -4.48 -8.90
C GLN A 481 -9.81 -5.31 -10.18
N ARG A 482 -10.77 -6.22 -10.18
CA ARG A 482 -11.09 -6.99 -11.38
C ARG A 482 -11.61 -6.11 -12.53
N ASN A 483 -12.44 -5.12 -12.20
CA ASN A 483 -12.97 -4.17 -13.18
C ASN A 483 -11.87 -3.27 -13.77
N ASP A 484 -10.87 -2.89 -12.97
CA ASP A 484 -9.71 -2.13 -13.47
C ASP A 484 -8.81 -2.96 -14.37
N HIS A 485 -8.60 -4.24 -14.08
CA HIS A 485 -7.88 -5.14 -15.00
C HIS A 485 -8.61 -5.30 -16.33
N LEU A 486 -9.92 -5.48 -16.31
CA LEU A 486 -10.74 -5.57 -17.54
C LEU A 486 -10.74 -4.26 -18.34
N LYS A 487 -10.77 -3.10 -17.68
CA LYS A 487 -10.65 -1.78 -18.33
C LYS A 487 -9.27 -1.59 -18.98
N ASN A 488 -8.20 -1.96 -18.29
CA ASN A 488 -6.84 -1.88 -18.80
C ASN A 488 -6.62 -2.82 -20.00
N LEU A 489 -7.21 -4.02 -19.97
CA LEU A 489 -7.20 -4.95 -21.10
C LEU A 489 -7.96 -4.37 -22.29
N LYS A 490 -9.16 -3.82 -22.05
CA LYS A 490 -9.97 -3.15 -23.08
C LYS A 490 -9.26 -1.94 -23.69
N HIS A 491 -8.54 -1.17 -22.87
CA HIS A 491 -7.76 -0.02 -23.35
C HIS A 491 -6.55 -0.46 -24.19
N LYS A 492 -5.83 -1.50 -23.76
CA LYS A 492 -4.73 -2.09 -24.53
C LYS A 492 -5.19 -2.65 -25.87
N ILE A 493 -6.33 -3.34 -25.88
CA ILE A 493 -6.94 -3.87 -27.12
C ILE A 493 -7.32 -2.72 -28.05
N LYS A 494 -7.96 -1.67 -27.52
CA LYS A 494 -8.38 -0.49 -28.30
C LYS A 494 -7.17 0.29 -28.84
N LYS A 495 -6.09 0.39 -28.10
CA LYS A 495 -4.84 1.00 -28.52
C LYS A 495 -4.17 0.20 -29.64
N PHE A 496 -4.16 -1.12 -29.54
CA PHE A 496 -3.63 -2.01 -30.57
C PHE A 496 -4.41 -1.92 -31.89
N ILE A 497 -5.73 -1.71 -31.82
CA ILE A 497 -6.60 -1.57 -33.01
C ILE A 497 -6.42 -0.21 -33.70
N ILE A 498 -6.04 0.84 -32.96
CA ILE A 498 -5.90 2.21 -33.48
C ILE A 498 -4.48 2.48 -34.02
N GLU A 499 -3.45 1.80 -33.51
CA GLU A 499 -2.06 2.03 -33.92
C GLU A 499 -1.61 1.21 -35.15
N ASP A 500 -2.33 0.14 -35.51
CA ASP A 500 -2.08 -0.63 -36.74
C ASP A 500 -3.16 -0.34 -37.80
N GLU A 501 -2.94 0.67 -38.64
CA GLU A 501 -3.55 0.82 -39.98
C GLU A 501 -3.06 -0.29 -40.93
N VAL A 502 -3.16 -1.55 -40.52
CA VAL A 502 -2.90 -2.69 -41.39
C VAL A 502 -4.24 -3.30 -41.75
N ILE A 503 -4.54 -3.24 -43.06
CA ILE A 503 -5.63 -3.94 -43.73
C ILE A 503 -5.55 -5.43 -43.34
N LEU A 504 -6.32 -5.84 -42.36
CA LEU A 504 -6.38 -7.21 -41.89
C LEU A 504 -7.51 -7.94 -42.65
N ASP A 505 -7.10 -8.93 -43.45
CA ASP A 505 -7.93 -9.95 -44.05
C ASP A 505 -8.86 -10.60 -43.00
N GLU A 506 -10.14 -10.89 -43.35
CA GLU A 506 -11.16 -11.41 -42.40
C GLU A 506 -10.73 -12.66 -41.63
N THR A 507 -9.82 -13.47 -42.19
CA THR A 507 -9.26 -14.68 -41.58
C THR A 507 -8.26 -14.39 -40.42
N ASN A 508 -7.55 -13.28 -40.45
CA ASN A 508 -6.59 -12.88 -39.43
C ASN A 508 -7.27 -12.19 -38.24
N SER A 509 -8.32 -11.41 -38.51
CA SER A 509 -9.14 -10.79 -37.48
C SER A 509 -9.82 -11.82 -36.57
N SER A 510 -10.32 -12.91 -37.13
CA SER A 510 -10.95 -13.98 -36.34
C SER A 510 -9.95 -14.75 -35.46
N LYS A 511 -8.70 -14.94 -35.92
CA LYS A 511 -7.61 -15.56 -35.13
C LYS A 511 -7.14 -14.66 -34.01
N PHE A 512 -7.04 -13.35 -34.25
CA PHE A 512 -6.68 -12.36 -33.23
C PHE A 512 -7.74 -12.27 -32.14
N ILE A 513 -9.03 -12.17 -32.51
CA ILE A 513 -10.16 -12.16 -31.57
C ILE A 513 -10.19 -13.42 -30.71
N ARG A 514 -9.95 -14.60 -31.32
CA ARG A 514 -9.85 -15.86 -30.56
C ARG A 514 -8.66 -15.92 -29.61
N LYS A 515 -7.54 -15.28 -29.95
CA LYS A 515 -6.34 -15.20 -29.08
C LYS A 515 -6.57 -14.25 -27.92
N VAL A 516 -7.19 -13.10 -28.18
CA VAL A 516 -7.59 -12.13 -27.18
C VAL A 516 -8.63 -12.72 -26.22
N ASN A 517 -9.67 -13.38 -26.75
CA ASN A 517 -10.68 -14.02 -25.91
C ASN A 517 -10.07 -15.14 -25.07
N ARG A 518 -9.14 -15.96 -25.59
CA ARG A 518 -8.41 -16.97 -24.83
C ARG A 518 -7.57 -16.35 -23.70
N ASN A 519 -6.94 -15.20 -23.93
CA ASN A 519 -6.17 -14.49 -22.88
C ASN A 519 -7.11 -13.90 -21.81
N ILE A 520 -8.25 -13.36 -22.22
CA ILE A 520 -9.30 -12.90 -21.31
C ILE A 520 -9.84 -14.08 -20.50
N ASP A 521 -10.13 -15.20 -21.14
CA ASP A 521 -10.62 -16.41 -20.47
C ASP A 521 -9.57 -17.00 -19.51
N SER A 522 -8.27 -16.92 -19.84
CA SER A 522 -7.20 -17.37 -18.92
C SER A 522 -7.06 -16.49 -17.68
N VAL A 523 -7.30 -15.19 -17.82
CA VAL A 523 -7.32 -14.23 -16.67
C VAL A 523 -8.58 -14.43 -15.82
N ILE A 524 -9.71 -14.74 -16.45
CA ILE A 524 -10.98 -15.01 -15.77
C ILE A 524 -10.95 -16.36 -15.04
N ASN A 525 -10.32 -17.37 -15.65
CA ASN A 525 -10.29 -18.76 -15.16
C ASN A 525 -9.04 -19.12 -14.34
N SER A 526 -8.16 -18.16 -14.03
CA SER A 526 -6.96 -18.47 -13.26
C SER A 526 -7.30 -18.90 -11.82
N ASP A 527 -6.82 -20.08 -11.43
CA ASP A 527 -6.99 -20.61 -10.06
C ASP A 527 -6.43 -19.67 -8.98
N SER A 528 -5.53 -18.76 -9.36
CA SER A 528 -5.00 -17.70 -8.50
C SER A 528 -6.08 -16.72 -8.01
N ASN A 529 -7.05 -16.37 -8.88
CA ASN A 529 -8.16 -15.48 -8.51
C ASN A 529 -9.05 -16.08 -7.42
N TYR A 530 -9.24 -17.41 -7.48
CA TYR A 530 -10.00 -18.10 -6.44
C TYR A 530 -9.22 -18.23 -5.13
N LYS A 531 -7.95 -18.54 -5.21
CA LYS A 531 -7.11 -18.69 -4.01
C LYS A 531 -7.06 -17.39 -3.20
N ASN A 532 -7.08 -16.25 -3.90
CA ASN A 532 -7.15 -14.93 -3.28
C ASN A 532 -8.51 -14.66 -2.62
N PHE A 533 -9.59 -14.99 -3.32
CA PHE A 533 -10.94 -14.92 -2.76
C PHE A 533 -11.07 -15.87 -1.56
N GLU A 534 -10.60 -17.11 -1.68
CA GLU A 534 -10.66 -18.12 -0.63
C GLU A 534 -9.92 -17.67 0.64
N ASN A 535 -8.72 -17.08 0.50
CA ASN A 535 -7.97 -16.56 1.63
C ASN A 535 -8.72 -15.45 2.38
N GLN A 536 -9.39 -14.56 1.65
CA GLN A 536 -10.23 -13.51 2.24
C GLN A 536 -11.51 -14.06 2.85
N PHE A 537 -12.14 -15.01 2.16
CA PHE A 537 -13.36 -15.65 2.64
C PHE A 537 -13.12 -16.42 3.95
N VAL A 538 -12.00 -17.16 4.04
CA VAL A 538 -11.63 -17.89 5.27
C VAL A 538 -11.35 -16.96 6.44
N GLN A 539 -10.88 -15.74 6.21
CA GLN A 539 -10.73 -14.74 7.28
C GLN A 539 -12.08 -14.29 7.84
N VAL A 540 -13.09 -14.17 6.98
CA VAL A 540 -14.45 -13.77 7.38
C VAL A 540 -15.25 -14.96 7.93
N TYR A 541 -15.06 -16.15 7.36
CA TYR A 541 -15.77 -17.39 7.70
C TYR A 541 -14.80 -18.55 7.99
N PRO A 542 -13.99 -18.48 9.06
CA PRO A 542 -12.86 -19.40 9.29
C PRO A 542 -13.26 -20.88 9.42
N ASN A 543 -14.49 -21.16 9.84
CA ASN A 543 -14.97 -22.52 10.04
C ASN A 543 -15.96 -23.01 8.99
N PHE A 544 -16.36 -22.14 8.03
CA PHE A 544 -17.45 -22.47 7.10
C PHE A 544 -17.14 -23.68 6.25
N HIS A 545 -15.98 -23.72 5.58
CA HIS A 545 -15.58 -24.88 4.76
C HIS A 545 -15.43 -26.15 5.59
N LYS A 546 -14.85 -26.03 6.79
CA LYS A 546 -14.67 -27.16 7.70
C LYS A 546 -16.00 -27.70 8.21
N ALA A 547 -16.92 -26.84 8.62
CA ALA A 547 -18.26 -27.21 9.04
C ALA A 547 -19.06 -27.83 7.88
N LEU A 548 -18.97 -27.23 6.70
CA LEU A 548 -19.67 -27.71 5.52
C LEU A 548 -19.17 -29.10 5.07
N LEU A 549 -17.86 -29.35 5.10
CA LEU A 549 -17.27 -30.65 4.78
C LEU A 549 -17.55 -31.70 5.84
N SER A 550 -17.70 -31.32 7.12
CA SER A 550 -18.10 -32.25 8.17
C SER A 550 -19.55 -32.74 8.02
N LEU A 551 -20.43 -31.86 7.49
CA LEU A 551 -21.83 -32.19 7.22
C LEU A 551 -22.00 -32.92 5.85
N HIS A 552 -21.20 -32.56 4.88
CA HIS A 552 -21.30 -33.05 3.49
C HIS A 552 -19.92 -33.41 2.91
N PRO A 553 -19.32 -34.55 3.29
CA PRO A 553 -17.97 -34.96 2.87
C PRO A 553 -17.80 -35.17 1.34
N SER A 554 -18.88 -35.31 0.60
CA SER A 554 -18.89 -35.57 -0.85
C SER A 554 -18.70 -34.32 -1.72
N LEU A 555 -18.58 -33.13 -1.10
CA LEU A 555 -18.43 -31.88 -1.82
C LEU A 555 -17.03 -31.74 -2.41
N SER A 556 -16.98 -31.45 -3.71
CA SER A 556 -15.73 -31.15 -4.40
C SER A 556 -15.23 -29.71 -4.11
N PRO A 557 -13.96 -29.39 -4.39
CA PRO A 557 -13.46 -28.02 -4.28
C PRO A 557 -14.28 -27.01 -5.10
N SER A 558 -14.81 -27.43 -6.25
CA SER A 558 -15.69 -26.59 -7.08
C SER A 558 -17.05 -26.33 -6.40
N ASP A 559 -17.57 -27.31 -5.66
CA ASP A 559 -18.80 -27.16 -4.90
C ASP A 559 -18.59 -26.22 -3.70
N LEU A 560 -17.46 -26.32 -3.02
CA LEU A 560 -17.08 -25.42 -1.90
C LEU A 560 -16.94 -23.98 -2.38
N ARG A 561 -16.33 -23.79 -3.56
CA ARG A 561 -16.24 -22.47 -4.21
C ARG A 561 -17.63 -21.87 -4.42
N LEU A 562 -18.55 -22.64 -4.96
CA LEU A 562 -19.94 -22.20 -5.18
C LEU A 562 -20.64 -21.89 -3.86
N CYS A 563 -20.46 -22.72 -2.83
CA CYS A 563 -21.01 -22.51 -1.49
C CYS A 563 -20.50 -21.20 -0.88
N SER A 564 -19.22 -20.85 -1.06
CA SER A 564 -18.64 -19.61 -0.58
C SER A 564 -19.31 -18.37 -1.19
N TYR A 565 -19.54 -18.37 -2.49
CA TYR A 565 -20.24 -17.28 -3.16
C TYR A 565 -21.70 -17.16 -2.69
N ILE A 566 -22.38 -18.30 -2.51
CA ILE A 566 -23.75 -18.31 -2.01
C ILE A 566 -23.82 -17.85 -0.55
N LYS A 567 -22.87 -18.26 0.30
CA LYS A 567 -22.73 -17.79 1.68
C LYS A 567 -22.60 -16.26 1.75
N MET A 568 -21.92 -15.66 0.78
CA MET A 568 -21.80 -14.21 0.64
C MET A 568 -23.02 -13.56 -0.04
N ASN A 569 -24.10 -14.29 -0.15
CA ASN A 569 -25.39 -13.85 -0.74
C ASN A 569 -25.29 -13.36 -2.19
N GLN A 570 -24.32 -13.90 -2.95
CA GLN A 570 -24.18 -13.57 -4.37
C GLN A 570 -25.26 -14.25 -5.21
N SER A 571 -25.88 -13.48 -6.08
CA SER A 571 -26.87 -13.97 -7.06
C SER A 571 -26.20 -14.84 -8.13
N SER A 572 -26.98 -15.66 -8.83
CA SER A 572 -26.48 -16.47 -9.97
C SER A 572 -25.82 -15.61 -11.05
N ASN A 573 -26.31 -14.39 -11.26
CA ASN A 573 -25.74 -13.43 -12.19
C ASN A 573 -24.35 -12.93 -11.75
N GLU A 574 -24.23 -12.54 -10.49
CA GLU A 574 -22.95 -12.10 -9.91
C GLU A 574 -21.92 -13.23 -9.90
N ILE A 575 -22.34 -14.45 -9.53
CA ILE A 575 -21.46 -15.63 -9.57
C ILE A 575 -20.98 -15.90 -11.01
N ALA A 576 -21.86 -15.77 -12.00
CA ALA A 576 -21.51 -15.93 -13.41
C ALA A 576 -20.46 -14.88 -13.85
N GLN A 577 -20.62 -13.62 -13.41
CA GLN A 577 -19.66 -12.53 -13.66
C GLN A 577 -18.33 -12.77 -12.96
N LEU A 578 -18.35 -13.29 -11.72
CA LEU A 578 -17.16 -13.58 -10.92
C LEU A 578 -16.36 -14.78 -11.45
N THR A 579 -17.05 -15.78 -11.96
CA THR A 579 -16.44 -17.03 -12.42
C THR A 579 -16.19 -17.09 -13.94
N GLY A 580 -16.74 -16.12 -14.68
CA GLY A 580 -16.60 -16.07 -16.16
C GLY A 580 -17.42 -17.11 -16.93
N VAL A 581 -18.36 -17.80 -16.26
CA VAL A 581 -19.22 -18.80 -16.90
C VAL A 581 -20.61 -18.22 -17.16
N SER A 582 -21.45 -18.93 -17.99
CA SER A 582 -22.81 -18.49 -18.25
C SER A 582 -23.70 -18.61 -16.98
N ILE A 583 -24.72 -17.76 -16.88
CA ILE A 583 -25.74 -17.85 -15.81
C ILE A 583 -26.35 -19.23 -15.75
N ARG A 584 -26.67 -19.81 -16.95
CA ARG A 584 -27.22 -21.16 -17.09
C ARG A 584 -26.28 -22.22 -16.52
N THR A 585 -24.97 -22.03 -16.65
CA THR A 585 -23.96 -22.93 -16.05
C THR A 585 -23.99 -22.82 -14.51
N VAL A 586 -24.08 -21.63 -13.96
CA VAL A 586 -24.17 -21.42 -12.51
C VAL A 586 -25.46 -22.04 -11.94
N GLU A 587 -26.58 -21.86 -12.63
CA GLU A 587 -27.86 -22.45 -12.20
C GLU A 587 -27.81 -24.00 -12.24
N SER A 588 -27.18 -24.57 -13.27
CA SER A 588 -26.94 -26.02 -13.36
C SER A 588 -26.02 -26.50 -12.21
N GLN A 589 -25.00 -25.70 -11.84
CA GLN A 589 -24.14 -26.03 -10.72
C GLN A 589 -24.89 -25.95 -9.38
N ARG A 590 -25.73 -24.93 -9.18
CA ARG A 590 -26.58 -24.78 -7.98
C ARG A 590 -27.57 -25.94 -7.86
N TYR A 591 -28.14 -26.37 -8.95
CA TYR A 591 -29.05 -27.54 -8.98
C TYR A 591 -28.32 -28.82 -8.57
N ARG A 592 -27.10 -29.06 -9.11
CA ARG A 592 -26.27 -30.23 -8.74
C ARG A 592 -25.82 -30.15 -7.28
N LEU A 593 -25.49 -28.97 -6.80
CA LEU A 593 -25.10 -28.74 -5.41
C LEU A 593 -26.27 -29.07 -4.45
N ARG A 594 -27.49 -28.64 -4.79
CA ARG A 594 -28.70 -28.96 -3.99
C ARG A 594 -28.87 -30.47 -3.83
N LYS A 595 -28.67 -31.23 -4.91
CA LYS A 595 -28.73 -32.70 -4.86
C LYS A 595 -27.65 -33.32 -4.00
N LYS A 596 -26.44 -32.76 -4.00
CA LYS A 596 -25.32 -33.27 -3.21
C LYS A 596 -25.48 -32.97 -1.70
N ILE A 597 -26.14 -31.87 -1.36
CA ILE A 597 -26.39 -31.45 0.03
C ILE A 597 -27.71 -32.06 0.55
N ASP A 598 -28.45 -32.74 -0.30
CA ASP A 598 -29.73 -33.39 0.01
C ASP A 598 -30.78 -32.41 0.55
N ILE A 599 -30.87 -31.22 -0.07
CA ILE A 599 -31.86 -30.20 0.27
C ILE A 599 -33.11 -30.42 -0.58
N GLU A 600 -34.30 -30.54 0.08
CA GLU A 600 -35.59 -30.67 -0.61
C GLU A 600 -35.92 -29.48 -1.53
N LYS A 601 -36.83 -29.70 -2.51
CA LYS A 601 -37.10 -28.75 -3.58
C LYS A 601 -37.63 -27.40 -3.09
N ASP A 602 -38.29 -27.40 -1.94
CA ASP A 602 -38.93 -26.22 -1.32
C ASP A 602 -38.02 -25.47 -0.33
N ASP A 603 -36.91 -26.05 0.08
CA ASP A 603 -35.96 -25.41 0.99
C ASP A 603 -35.03 -24.45 0.27
N ASN A 604 -34.73 -23.31 0.91
CA ASN A 604 -33.88 -22.29 0.33
C ASN A 604 -32.39 -22.59 0.53
N LEU A 605 -31.69 -23.00 -0.55
CA LEU A 605 -30.24 -23.24 -0.53
C LEU A 605 -29.43 -22.10 0.07
N ASN A 606 -29.81 -20.85 -0.23
CA ASN A 606 -29.12 -19.68 0.31
C ASN A 606 -29.33 -19.61 1.84
N GLY A 607 -30.58 -19.82 2.28
CA GLY A 607 -30.91 -19.82 3.72
C GLY A 607 -30.19 -20.93 4.49
N TYR A 608 -30.03 -22.10 3.88
CA TYR A 608 -29.27 -23.21 4.47
C TYR A 608 -27.80 -22.84 4.64
N LEU A 609 -27.12 -22.41 3.56
CA LEU A 609 -25.70 -22.07 3.60
C LEU A 609 -25.38 -20.84 4.43
N ILE A 610 -26.31 -19.91 4.57
CA ILE A 610 -26.15 -18.75 5.45
C ILE A 610 -26.16 -19.16 6.94
N ARG A 611 -26.86 -20.22 7.31
CA ARG A 611 -26.92 -20.72 8.71
C ARG A 611 -25.70 -21.51 9.14
N ILE A 612 -25.02 -22.22 8.21
CA ILE A 612 -23.73 -22.86 8.47
C ILE A 612 -22.64 -21.81 8.71
#